data_462dc88d20ed89c9e116fd7c2426226c
#
_entry.id   462dc88d20ed89c9e116fd7c2426226c
#
_cell.length_a   1.000
_cell.length_b   1.000
_cell.length_c   1.000
_cell.angle_alpha   90.00
_cell.angle_beta   90.00
_cell.angle_gamma   90.00
#
_symmetry.space_group_name_H-M   'P 1'
#
loop_
_entity.id
_entity.type
_entity.pdbx_description
1 polymer ?
#
loop_
_entity_poly.entity_id
_entity_poly.type
_entity_poly.pdbx_seq_one_letter_code
_entity_poly.pdbx_strand_id
1 'polypeptide(L)'
;MRNVKLNYDDVAIVPEVITTITSRKECNPYDENGRLPIFCSPMDSVIDENNYQEFIDNKINVVLPRTIPLWRRKELLSNGEFVAFSLAEAKDEFVNKLYSSKLTCKICIDMANGHMEDLLETVKMIKRLHPYVTIMTGNIANPKTYIEYEKAGVDYVRVGIGGGSPCLTSSNTGVHFPYFSLLDEIYYLKQNNGYKCKIIADGNIKGYRDIQKALLVADYVMRGGLFNKAFESAGKTT
;
A
#
# COMPACT_ATOMS: atom_id res chain seq x y z
N MET A 1 25.47 -20.94 3.11
CA MET A 1 25.72 -19.76 2.25
C MET A 1 25.00 -18.57 2.87
N ARG A 2 25.64 -17.41 2.98
CA ARG A 2 24.90 -16.18 3.38
C ARG A 2 23.95 -15.85 2.23
N ASN A 3 22.64 -15.89 2.46
CA ASN A 3 21.68 -15.45 1.46
C ASN A 3 21.90 -13.94 1.21
N VAL A 4 22.38 -13.59 0.03
CA VAL A 4 22.55 -12.21 -0.39
C VAL A 4 21.14 -11.59 -0.50
N LYS A 5 20.96 -10.45 0.15
CA LYS A 5 19.70 -9.69 0.08
C LYS A 5 19.82 -8.60 -1.01
N LEU A 6 18.81 -8.47 -1.84
CA LEU A 6 18.83 -7.71 -3.08
C LEU A 6 17.81 -6.58 -3.07
N ASN A 7 18.19 -5.44 -3.64
CA ASN A 7 17.30 -4.34 -3.99
C ASN A 7 16.83 -4.46 -5.46
N TYR A 8 16.00 -3.51 -5.92
CA TYR A 8 15.53 -3.51 -7.31
C TYR A 8 16.68 -3.35 -8.33
N ASP A 9 17.74 -2.62 -7.97
CA ASP A 9 18.90 -2.41 -8.88
C ASP A 9 19.73 -3.68 -9.05
N ASP A 10 19.64 -4.66 -8.13
CA ASP A 10 20.41 -5.89 -8.12
C ASP A 10 19.77 -7.03 -8.92
N VAL A 11 18.56 -6.84 -9.44
CA VAL A 11 17.78 -7.86 -10.14
C VAL A 11 17.35 -7.40 -11.52
N ALA A 12 17.10 -8.37 -12.41
CA ALA A 12 16.55 -8.13 -13.74
C ALA A 12 15.40 -9.09 -14.00
N ILE A 13 14.44 -8.66 -14.82
CA ILE A 13 13.37 -9.54 -15.30
C ILE A 13 13.94 -10.37 -16.43
N VAL A 14 13.89 -11.69 -16.28
CA VAL A 14 14.25 -12.63 -17.35
C VAL A 14 13.00 -12.87 -18.21
N PRO A 15 13.08 -12.73 -19.53
CA PRO A 15 11.94 -13.00 -20.38
C PRO A 15 11.54 -14.49 -20.32
N GLU A 16 10.26 -14.77 -20.59
CA GLU A 16 9.76 -16.14 -20.70
C GLU A 16 10.47 -16.87 -21.83
N VAL A 17 10.68 -18.19 -21.68
CA VAL A 17 11.35 -19.02 -22.68
C VAL A 17 10.59 -18.99 -24.00
N ILE A 18 9.28 -19.10 -23.94
CA ILE A 18 8.37 -19.01 -25.09
C ILE A 18 7.09 -18.31 -24.62
N THR A 19 6.58 -17.38 -25.41
CA THR A 19 5.32 -16.71 -25.16
C THR A 19 4.37 -16.82 -26.33
N THR A 20 3.09 -16.91 -26.06
CA THR A 20 2.02 -16.83 -27.06
C THR A 20 1.56 -15.40 -27.31
N ILE A 21 2.01 -14.44 -26.47
CA ILE A 21 1.67 -13.02 -26.61
C ILE A 21 2.46 -12.44 -27.80
N THR A 22 1.75 -11.95 -28.79
CA THR A 22 2.33 -11.38 -30.02
C THR A 22 2.29 -9.85 -30.01
N SER A 23 1.43 -9.25 -29.19
CA SER A 23 1.25 -7.81 -29.13
C SER A 23 0.96 -7.34 -27.70
N ARG A 24 1.44 -6.14 -27.33
CA ARG A 24 1.08 -5.47 -26.08
C ARG A 24 -0.43 -5.27 -25.88
N LYS A 25 -1.21 -5.25 -26.95
CA LYS A 25 -2.67 -5.15 -26.92
C LYS A 25 -3.36 -6.37 -26.32
N GLU A 26 -2.67 -7.49 -26.27
CA GLU A 26 -3.17 -8.75 -25.68
C GLU A 26 -2.96 -8.78 -24.15
N CYS A 27 -2.15 -7.86 -23.60
CA CYS A 27 -1.90 -7.78 -22.17
C CYS A 27 -2.99 -6.94 -21.50
N ASN A 28 -3.59 -7.48 -20.44
CA ASN A 28 -4.45 -6.72 -19.54
C ASN A 28 -3.62 -6.15 -18.37
N PRO A 29 -3.39 -4.84 -18.31
CA PRO A 29 -2.62 -4.23 -17.22
C PRO A 29 -3.45 -3.88 -15.98
N TYR A 30 -4.76 -4.18 -15.98
CA TYR A 30 -5.69 -3.75 -14.96
C TYR A 30 -5.95 -4.83 -13.93
N ASP A 31 -6.20 -4.40 -12.70
CA ASP A 31 -6.67 -5.23 -11.61
C ASP A 31 -8.15 -5.63 -11.77
N GLU A 32 -8.68 -6.34 -10.77
CA GLU A 32 -10.06 -6.79 -10.70
C GLU A 32 -11.11 -5.65 -10.71
N ASN A 33 -10.69 -4.42 -10.37
CA ASN A 33 -11.52 -3.23 -10.37
C ASN A 33 -11.39 -2.40 -11.67
N GLY A 34 -10.64 -2.89 -12.65
CA GLY A 34 -10.37 -2.19 -13.91
C GLY A 34 -9.41 -1.01 -13.76
N ARG A 35 -8.56 -1.00 -12.71
CA ARG A 35 -7.54 0.01 -12.47
C ARG A 35 -6.15 -0.58 -12.62
N LEU A 36 -5.16 0.27 -12.87
CA LEU A 36 -3.77 -0.14 -12.83
C LEU A 36 -3.40 -0.60 -11.40
N PRO A 37 -2.53 -1.60 -11.21
CA PRO A 37 -2.10 -2.06 -9.90
C PRO A 37 -1.14 -1.06 -9.23
N ILE A 38 -1.52 0.21 -9.24
CA ILE A 38 -0.75 1.34 -8.73
C ILE A 38 -1.64 2.15 -7.79
N PHE A 39 -1.16 2.38 -6.57
CA PHE A 39 -1.74 3.32 -5.63
C PHE A 39 -1.01 4.65 -5.66
N CYS A 40 -1.75 5.74 -5.67
CA CYS A 40 -1.25 7.06 -5.31
C CYS A 40 -1.02 7.10 -3.79
N SER A 41 0.19 7.49 -3.37
CA SER A 41 0.52 7.61 -1.94
C SER A 41 -0.30 8.72 -1.28
N PRO A 42 -0.71 8.56 -0.01
CA PRO A 42 -1.48 9.56 0.75
C PRO A 42 -0.62 10.74 1.19
N MET A 43 -0.12 11.49 0.22
CA MET A 43 0.74 12.67 0.42
C MET A 43 -0.02 13.92 0.01
N ASP A 44 -0.02 14.94 0.86
CA ASP A 44 -0.68 16.23 0.63
C ASP A 44 -0.13 17.01 -0.58
N SER A 45 1.14 16.76 -0.92
CA SER A 45 1.75 17.31 -2.14
C SER A 45 1.32 16.62 -3.43
N VAL A 46 0.55 15.55 -3.35
CA VAL A 46 0.15 14.72 -4.49
C VAL A 46 -1.35 14.66 -4.64
N ILE A 47 -2.08 14.33 -3.57
CA ILE A 47 -3.50 14.03 -3.61
C ILE A 47 -4.25 14.68 -2.44
N ASP A 48 -5.42 15.22 -2.72
CA ASP A 48 -6.35 15.78 -1.74
C ASP A 48 -7.82 15.46 -2.11
N GLU A 49 -8.76 16.11 -1.42
CA GLU A 49 -10.19 15.94 -1.66
C GLU A 49 -10.70 16.58 -2.97
N ASN A 50 -9.91 17.41 -3.64
CA ASN A 50 -10.31 18.12 -4.85
C ASN A 50 -9.84 17.41 -6.12
N ASN A 51 -8.67 16.75 -6.07
CA ASN A 51 -8.04 16.15 -7.25
C ASN A 51 -8.11 14.61 -7.31
N TYR A 52 -8.56 13.93 -6.24
CA TYR A 52 -8.53 12.45 -6.21
C TYR A 52 -9.36 11.80 -7.32
N GLN A 53 -10.41 12.46 -7.78
CA GLN A 53 -11.25 11.95 -8.87
C GLN A 53 -10.47 11.83 -10.18
N GLU A 54 -9.58 12.75 -10.46
CA GLU A 54 -8.72 12.71 -11.66
C GLU A 54 -7.82 11.47 -11.69
N PHE A 55 -7.30 11.05 -10.52
CA PHE A 55 -6.54 9.79 -10.41
C PHE A 55 -7.41 8.59 -10.74
N ILE A 56 -8.64 8.55 -10.21
CA ILE A 56 -9.61 7.48 -10.46
C ILE A 56 -9.95 7.40 -11.95
N ASP A 57 -10.23 8.52 -12.58
CA ASP A 57 -10.57 8.60 -14.00
C ASP A 57 -9.42 8.12 -14.89
N ASN A 58 -8.19 8.33 -14.43
CA ASN A 58 -6.96 7.80 -15.03
C ASN A 58 -6.61 6.38 -14.58
N LYS A 59 -7.55 5.65 -13.96
CA LYS A 59 -7.40 4.25 -13.53
C LYS A 59 -6.31 4.02 -12.47
N ILE A 60 -6.02 5.01 -11.64
CA ILE A 60 -5.09 4.91 -10.51
C ILE A 60 -5.89 4.68 -9.22
N ASN A 61 -5.44 3.75 -8.39
CA ASN A 61 -6.00 3.56 -7.05
C ASN A 61 -5.53 4.68 -6.13
N VAL A 62 -6.38 5.10 -5.20
CA VAL A 62 -6.09 6.25 -4.32
C VAL A 62 -6.19 5.87 -2.85
N VAL A 63 -5.40 6.57 -2.03
CA VAL A 63 -5.56 6.64 -0.58
C VAL A 63 -5.62 8.11 -0.19
N LEU A 64 -6.76 8.57 0.32
CA LEU A 64 -6.95 9.96 0.72
C LEU A 64 -6.16 10.26 2.00
N PRO A 65 -5.37 11.35 2.04
CA PRO A 65 -4.39 11.59 3.08
C PRO A 65 -5.01 12.08 4.40
N ARG A 66 -4.24 11.94 5.49
CA ARG A 66 -4.62 12.41 6.84
C ARG A 66 -4.67 13.94 6.99
N THR A 67 -4.12 14.66 6.05
CA THR A 67 -4.17 16.14 6.02
C THR A 67 -5.56 16.69 5.73
N ILE A 68 -6.44 15.89 5.11
CA ILE A 68 -7.87 16.21 5.00
C ILE A 68 -8.48 16.18 6.41
N PRO A 69 -9.29 17.20 6.81
CA PRO A 69 -9.92 17.24 8.12
C PRO A 69 -10.70 15.96 8.46
N LEU A 70 -10.63 15.49 9.71
CA LEU A 70 -11.22 14.20 10.12
C LEU A 70 -12.71 14.10 9.79
N TRP A 71 -13.48 15.19 10.01
CA TRP A 71 -14.92 15.20 9.69
C TRP A 71 -15.16 14.97 8.20
N ARG A 72 -14.33 15.53 7.34
CA ARG A 72 -14.43 15.37 5.89
C ARG A 72 -14.00 13.97 5.44
N ARG A 73 -12.94 13.42 6.02
CA ARG A 73 -12.52 12.03 5.76
C ARG A 73 -13.62 11.04 6.09
N LYS A 74 -14.40 11.28 7.14
CA LYS A 74 -15.56 10.43 7.51
C LYS A 74 -16.66 10.46 6.45
N GLU A 75 -16.94 11.61 5.87
CA GLU A 75 -17.88 11.72 4.74
C GLU A 75 -17.36 10.96 3.51
N LEU A 76 -16.06 11.09 3.23
CA LEU A 76 -15.40 10.45 2.08
C LEU A 76 -15.32 8.92 2.17
N LEU A 77 -15.53 8.31 3.34
CA LEU A 77 -15.61 6.85 3.50
C LEU A 77 -16.72 6.23 2.63
N SER A 78 -17.79 6.97 2.33
CA SER A 78 -18.88 6.51 1.48
C SER A 78 -18.53 6.41 -0.01
N ASN A 79 -17.44 7.03 -0.44
CA ASN A 79 -17.02 7.05 -1.85
C ASN A 79 -16.36 5.73 -2.30
N GLY A 80 -16.12 4.79 -1.37
CA GLY A 80 -15.56 3.48 -1.70
C GLY A 80 -14.04 3.47 -1.93
N GLU A 81 -13.35 4.58 -1.68
CA GLU A 81 -11.90 4.69 -1.75
C GLU A 81 -11.24 4.55 -0.37
N PHE A 82 -9.94 4.24 -0.34
CA PHE A 82 -9.21 4.20 0.91
C PHE A 82 -9.06 5.60 1.52
N VAL A 83 -9.34 5.73 2.80
CA VAL A 83 -9.15 6.95 3.57
C VAL A 83 -8.16 6.68 4.70
N ALA A 84 -7.13 7.52 4.82
CA ALA A 84 -6.08 7.35 5.80
C ALA A 84 -6.47 7.89 7.18
N PHE A 85 -6.12 7.12 8.22
CA PHE A 85 -6.28 7.46 9.63
C PHE A 85 -4.97 7.22 10.37
N SER A 86 -4.69 8.00 11.40
CA SER A 86 -3.69 7.61 12.40
C SER A 86 -4.20 6.46 13.26
N LEU A 87 -3.33 5.79 14.00
CA LEU A 87 -3.73 4.72 14.91
C LEU A 87 -4.73 5.21 15.95
N ALA A 88 -4.50 6.40 16.53
CA ALA A 88 -5.39 6.99 17.53
C ALA A 88 -6.78 7.30 16.95
N GLU A 89 -6.83 7.90 15.77
CA GLU A 89 -8.10 8.16 15.07
C GLU A 89 -8.83 6.88 14.71
N ALA A 90 -8.12 5.84 14.23
CA ALA A 90 -8.73 4.57 13.90
C ALA A 90 -9.34 3.88 15.14
N LYS A 91 -8.66 3.93 16.28
CA LYS A 91 -9.21 3.46 17.56
C LYS A 91 -10.46 4.25 17.96
N ASP A 92 -10.38 5.56 17.96
CA ASP A 92 -11.52 6.39 18.37
C ASP A 92 -12.73 6.15 17.46
N GLU A 93 -12.52 6.14 16.14
CA GLU A 93 -13.62 6.03 15.18
C GLU A 93 -14.18 4.60 15.05
N PHE A 94 -13.36 3.56 15.02
CA PHE A 94 -13.80 2.21 14.66
C PHE A 94 -13.81 1.21 15.81
N VAL A 95 -13.26 1.58 16.99
CA VAL A 95 -13.27 0.72 18.18
C VAL A 95 -14.15 1.33 19.27
N ASN A 96 -13.99 2.63 19.54
CA ASN A 96 -14.68 3.30 20.64
C ASN A 96 -16.10 3.78 20.29
N LYS A 97 -16.39 4.00 19.01
CA LYS A 97 -17.71 4.38 18.54
C LYS A 97 -18.51 3.20 18.05
N LEU A 98 -19.78 3.18 18.37
CA LEU A 98 -20.71 2.12 17.92
C LEU A 98 -21.20 2.41 16.51
N TYR A 99 -20.63 1.74 15.55
CA TYR A 99 -21.17 1.64 14.19
C TYR A 99 -21.95 0.34 14.01
N SER A 100 -22.76 0.28 12.96
CA SER A 100 -23.38 -0.97 12.55
C SER A 100 -22.31 -2.01 12.22
N SER A 101 -22.52 -3.26 12.62
CA SER A 101 -21.67 -4.38 12.21
C SER A 101 -21.66 -4.62 10.69
N LYS A 102 -22.59 -3.99 9.96
CA LYS A 102 -22.67 -3.99 8.47
C LYS A 102 -21.92 -2.84 7.83
N LEU A 103 -21.13 -2.06 8.60
CA LEU A 103 -20.31 -0.98 8.06
C LEU A 103 -19.38 -1.54 6.98
N THR A 104 -19.47 -0.98 5.78
CA THR A 104 -18.57 -1.26 4.65
C THR A 104 -17.86 0.01 4.26
N CYS A 105 -16.55 0.04 4.42
CA CYS A 105 -15.70 1.14 3.96
C CYS A 105 -14.27 0.63 3.81
N LYS A 106 -13.40 1.47 3.22
CA LYS A 106 -11.97 1.18 3.07
C LYS A 106 -11.15 2.16 3.89
N ILE A 107 -10.38 1.67 4.84
CA ILE A 107 -9.52 2.48 5.69
C ILE A 107 -8.05 2.11 5.50
N CYS A 108 -7.19 3.12 5.57
CA CYS A 108 -5.75 2.93 5.65
C CYS A 108 -5.28 3.42 7.03
N ILE A 109 -4.83 2.51 7.90
CA ILE A 109 -4.16 2.91 9.15
C ILE A 109 -2.71 3.20 8.79
N ASP A 110 -2.42 4.49 8.61
CA ASP A 110 -1.16 4.97 8.02
C ASP A 110 -0.12 5.25 9.11
N MET A 111 0.81 4.30 9.27
CA MET A 111 1.87 4.33 10.28
C MET A 111 3.23 4.09 9.65
N ALA A 112 4.23 4.91 10.02
CA ALA A 112 5.62 4.71 9.59
C ALA A 112 6.23 3.42 10.17
N ASN A 113 5.78 3.01 11.37
CA ASN A 113 6.16 1.76 12.03
C ASN A 113 4.96 0.81 12.13
N GLY A 114 4.85 -0.10 11.18
CA GLY A 114 3.83 -1.14 11.17
C GLY A 114 4.14 -2.34 12.08
N HIS A 115 5.20 -2.30 12.91
CA HIS A 115 5.55 -3.40 13.81
C HIS A 115 5.02 -3.23 15.23
N MET A 116 4.14 -2.24 15.45
CA MET A 116 3.58 -1.96 16.77
C MET A 116 2.51 -2.99 17.16
N GLU A 117 2.63 -3.57 18.35
CA GLU A 117 1.62 -4.47 18.92
C GLU A 117 0.25 -3.81 18.99
N ASP A 118 0.22 -2.55 19.41
CA ASP A 118 -1.00 -1.75 19.52
C ASP A 118 -1.74 -1.57 18.18
N LEU A 119 -1.01 -1.49 17.08
CA LEU A 119 -1.59 -1.46 15.73
C LEU A 119 -2.22 -2.81 15.37
N LEU A 120 -1.52 -3.91 15.66
CA LEU A 120 -2.01 -5.27 15.41
C LEU A 120 -3.30 -5.55 16.20
N GLU A 121 -3.33 -5.21 17.48
CA GLU A 121 -4.51 -5.39 18.34
C GLU A 121 -5.67 -4.50 17.88
N THR A 122 -5.39 -3.27 17.46
CA THR A 122 -6.41 -2.38 16.91
C THR A 122 -7.05 -2.97 15.64
N VAL A 123 -6.25 -3.50 14.74
CA VAL A 123 -6.75 -4.18 13.53
C VAL A 123 -7.66 -5.36 13.90
N LYS A 124 -7.23 -6.23 14.81
CA LYS A 124 -8.03 -7.37 15.28
C LYS A 124 -9.38 -6.92 15.86
N MET A 125 -9.37 -5.83 16.66
CA MET A 125 -10.59 -5.27 17.24
C MET A 125 -11.52 -4.72 16.16
N ILE A 126 -11.01 -3.96 15.20
CA ILE A 126 -11.82 -3.42 14.09
C ILE A 126 -12.43 -4.57 13.29
N LYS A 127 -11.65 -5.59 12.91
CA LYS A 127 -12.16 -6.74 12.15
C LYS A 127 -13.22 -7.55 12.91
N ARG A 128 -13.09 -7.64 14.23
CA ARG A 128 -14.10 -8.30 15.08
C ARG A 128 -15.41 -7.50 15.13
N LEU A 129 -15.33 -6.18 15.26
CA LEU A 129 -16.49 -5.30 15.36
C LEU A 129 -17.14 -5.00 14.00
N HIS A 130 -16.34 -4.88 12.97
CA HIS A 130 -16.72 -4.46 11.62
C HIS A 130 -16.08 -5.38 10.57
N PRO A 131 -16.54 -6.63 10.41
CA PRO A 131 -15.90 -7.63 9.56
C PRO A 131 -15.86 -7.26 8.07
N TYR A 132 -16.70 -6.33 7.64
CA TYR A 132 -16.77 -5.87 6.24
C TYR A 132 -15.93 -4.61 5.95
N VAL A 133 -15.27 -4.05 6.94
CA VAL A 133 -14.31 -2.96 6.72
C VAL A 133 -13.05 -3.52 6.07
N THR A 134 -12.67 -2.96 4.93
CA THR A 134 -11.42 -3.29 4.26
C THR A 134 -10.28 -2.49 4.88
N ILE A 135 -9.27 -3.17 5.38
CA ILE A 135 -8.14 -2.54 6.10
C ILE A 135 -6.86 -2.64 5.28
N MET A 136 -6.28 -1.48 4.99
CA MET A 136 -4.89 -1.32 4.58
C MET A 136 -4.08 -0.84 5.76
N THR A 137 -2.88 -1.39 5.99
CA THR A 137 -1.97 -0.91 7.04
C THR A 137 -0.51 -1.16 6.68
N GLY A 138 0.40 -0.70 7.47
CA GLY A 138 1.87 -0.77 7.33
C GLY A 138 2.47 0.58 7.76
N ASN A 139 3.76 0.80 7.53
CA ASN A 139 4.67 0.03 6.69
C ASN A 139 5.42 -1.05 7.50
N ILE A 140 5.66 -2.19 6.88
CA ILE A 140 6.44 -3.27 7.48
C ILE A 140 7.74 -3.54 6.71
N ALA A 141 8.75 -4.05 7.41
CA ALA A 141 10.04 -4.47 6.84
C ALA A 141 10.51 -5.83 7.39
N ASN A 142 9.57 -6.67 7.83
CA ASN A 142 9.88 -8.02 8.28
C ASN A 142 8.84 -9.00 7.74
N PRO A 143 9.25 -10.06 7.02
CA PRO A 143 8.31 -11.04 6.46
C PRO A 143 7.40 -11.72 7.49
N LYS A 144 7.87 -11.90 8.73
CA LYS A 144 7.06 -12.51 9.79
C LYS A 144 5.90 -11.61 10.23
N THR A 145 6.06 -10.29 10.16
CA THR A 145 4.98 -9.35 10.48
C THR A 145 3.82 -9.46 9.47
N TYR A 146 4.11 -9.79 8.22
CA TYR A 146 3.08 -10.08 7.23
C TYR A 146 2.17 -11.24 7.68
N ILE A 147 2.75 -12.30 8.24
CA ILE A 147 1.97 -13.46 8.74
C ILE A 147 1.02 -13.03 9.87
N GLU A 148 1.48 -12.17 10.77
CA GLU A 148 0.63 -11.69 11.88
C GLU A 148 -0.51 -10.80 11.37
N TYR A 149 -0.26 -9.99 10.35
CA TYR A 149 -1.32 -9.19 9.73
C TYR A 149 -2.31 -10.03 8.92
N GLU A 150 -1.85 -11.05 8.20
CA GLU A 150 -2.75 -12.02 7.55
C GLU A 150 -3.70 -12.67 8.58
N LYS A 151 -3.14 -13.16 9.70
CA LYS A 151 -3.94 -13.76 10.79
C LYS A 151 -4.91 -12.77 11.44
N ALA A 152 -4.56 -11.51 11.48
CA ALA A 152 -5.43 -10.44 12.01
C ALA A 152 -6.54 -10.03 11.05
N GLY A 153 -6.52 -10.52 9.80
CA GLY A 153 -7.51 -10.22 8.78
C GLY A 153 -7.26 -8.91 8.03
N VAL A 154 -6.02 -8.43 7.96
CA VAL A 154 -5.65 -7.30 7.11
C VAL A 154 -5.88 -7.66 5.65
N ASP A 155 -6.46 -6.76 4.87
CA ASP A 155 -6.72 -6.98 3.45
C ASP A 155 -5.55 -6.52 2.57
N TYR A 156 -4.87 -5.44 2.96
CA TYR A 156 -3.73 -4.86 2.24
C TYR A 156 -2.62 -4.47 3.19
N VAL A 157 -1.39 -4.88 2.92
CA VAL A 157 -0.22 -4.49 3.72
C VAL A 157 0.78 -3.72 2.89
N ARG A 158 1.21 -2.56 3.40
CA ARG A 158 2.26 -1.73 2.80
C ARG A 158 3.62 -2.23 3.27
N VAL A 159 4.46 -2.61 2.32
CA VAL A 159 5.74 -3.27 2.55
C VAL A 159 6.88 -2.36 2.10
N GLY A 160 7.77 -2.04 3.04
CA GLY A 160 8.94 -1.21 2.82
C GLY A 160 9.05 -0.07 3.84
N ILE A 161 10.20 0.07 4.46
CA ILE A 161 10.53 1.17 5.39
C ILE A 161 11.74 1.92 4.85
N GLY A 162 11.66 3.25 4.82
CA GLY A 162 12.81 4.12 4.54
C GLY A 162 13.16 4.32 3.06
N GLY A 163 12.27 4.03 2.12
CA GLY A 163 12.56 4.09 0.68
C GLY A 163 12.02 5.29 -0.10
N GLY A 164 11.37 6.23 0.54
CA GLY A 164 10.94 7.48 -0.11
C GLY A 164 12.12 8.44 -0.33
N SER A 165 12.13 9.19 -1.45
CA SER A 165 13.18 10.15 -1.75
C SER A 165 13.40 11.21 -0.64
N PRO A 166 12.37 11.65 0.13
CA PRO A 166 12.57 12.48 1.33
C PRO A 166 12.65 11.65 2.62
N CYS A 167 12.60 10.30 2.56
CA CYS A 167 12.55 9.49 3.78
C CYS A 167 13.94 9.31 4.38
N LEU A 168 14.23 10.06 5.41
CA LEU A 168 15.45 9.97 6.21
C LEU A 168 15.46 8.78 7.19
N THR A 169 14.38 8.00 7.26
CA THR A 169 14.21 6.96 8.28
C THR A 169 15.31 5.91 8.21
N SER A 170 15.59 5.35 7.04
CA SER A 170 16.64 4.31 6.91
C SER A 170 18.04 4.85 7.11
N SER A 171 18.33 6.06 6.62
CA SER A 171 19.64 6.71 6.79
C SER A 171 19.90 7.13 8.24
N ASN A 172 18.86 7.50 8.98
CA ASN A 172 19.00 7.99 10.35
C ASN A 172 18.86 6.88 11.40
N THR A 173 18.11 5.80 11.11
CA THR A 173 17.81 4.75 12.10
C THR A 173 18.56 3.45 11.85
N GLY A 174 19.12 3.25 10.65
CA GLY A 174 19.71 1.98 10.23
C GLY A 174 18.69 0.84 10.03
N VAL A 175 17.40 1.11 10.20
CA VAL A 175 16.32 0.12 10.00
C VAL A 175 16.03 0.01 8.51
N HIS A 176 16.46 -1.10 7.93
CA HIS A 176 16.29 -1.36 6.51
C HIS A 176 16.29 -2.86 6.21
N PHE A 177 15.48 -3.25 5.24
CA PHE A 177 15.56 -4.57 4.60
C PHE A 177 15.61 -4.34 3.09
N PRO A 178 16.53 -4.95 2.33
CA PRO A 178 16.61 -4.80 0.88
C PRO A 178 15.28 -5.14 0.21
N TYR A 179 14.75 -4.18 -0.54
CA TYR A 179 13.33 -4.13 -0.92
C TYR A 179 12.86 -5.32 -1.75
N PHE A 180 13.64 -5.73 -2.76
CA PHE A 180 13.23 -6.85 -3.61
C PHE A 180 13.20 -8.14 -2.79
N SER A 181 14.23 -8.42 -2.00
CA SER A 181 14.26 -9.61 -1.15
C SER A 181 13.16 -9.62 -0.09
N LEU A 182 12.79 -8.47 0.46
CA LEU A 182 11.68 -8.37 1.40
C LEU A 182 10.35 -8.79 0.76
N LEU A 183 10.07 -8.24 -0.42
CA LEU A 183 8.85 -8.57 -1.17
C LEU A 183 8.84 -10.03 -1.62
N ASP A 184 9.96 -10.53 -2.12
CA ASP A 184 10.09 -11.91 -2.58
C ASP A 184 9.86 -12.92 -1.43
N GLU A 185 10.41 -12.65 -0.25
CA GLU A 185 10.18 -13.50 0.93
C GLU A 185 8.70 -13.47 1.36
N ILE A 186 8.06 -12.29 1.36
CA ILE A 186 6.64 -12.17 1.69
C ILE A 186 5.78 -12.86 0.64
N TYR A 187 6.09 -12.67 -0.64
CA TYR A 187 5.40 -13.32 -1.75
C TYR A 187 5.51 -14.85 -1.65
N TYR A 188 6.69 -15.37 -1.36
CA TYR A 188 6.91 -16.80 -1.12
C TYR A 188 6.03 -17.32 0.02
N LEU A 189 5.98 -16.60 1.15
CA LEU A 189 5.10 -16.95 2.27
C LEU A 189 3.63 -16.95 1.86
N LYS A 190 3.20 -15.94 1.11
CA LYS A 190 1.83 -15.81 0.61
C LYS A 190 1.45 -17.01 -0.26
N GLN A 191 2.28 -17.34 -1.24
CA GLN A 191 1.99 -18.43 -2.19
C GLN A 191 1.94 -19.79 -1.50
N ASN A 192 2.93 -20.10 -0.66
CA ASN A 192 3.03 -21.41 -0.01
C ASN A 192 1.96 -21.67 1.07
N ASN A 193 1.40 -20.63 1.66
CA ASN A 193 0.36 -20.76 2.70
C ASN A 193 -1.04 -20.41 2.21
N GLY A 194 -1.19 -19.97 0.97
CA GLY A 194 -2.48 -19.55 0.41
C GLY A 194 -3.06 -18.29 1.07
N TYR A 195 -2.20 -17.41 1.58
CA TYR A 195 -2.59 -16.16 2.23
C TYR A 195 -3.25 -15.18 1.26
N LYS A 196 -4.21 -14.39 1.76
CA LYS A 196 -5.09 -13.54 0.95
C LYS A 196 -4.72 -12.06 1.02
N CYS A 197 -4.03 -11.62 2.08
CA CYS A 197 -3.63 -10.23 2.24
C CYS A 197 -2.82 -9.77 1.03
N LYS A 198 -3.23 -8.66 0.44
CA LYS A 198 -2.60 -8.07 -0.74
C LYS A 198 -1.31 -7.35 -0.32
N ILE A 199 -0.26 -7.56 -1.09
CA ILE A 199 1.06 -6.96 -0.87
C ILE A 199 1.14 -5.66 -1.67
N ILE A 200 1.40 -4.54 -1.02
CA ILE A 200 1.67 -3.25 -1.67
C ILE A 200 3.15 -2.92 -1.50
N ALA A 201 3.91 -2.93 -2.59
CA ALA A 201 5.29 -2.47 -2.59
C ALA A 201 5.33 -0.95 -2.41
N ASP A 202 5.81 -0.47 -1.26
CA ASP A 202 5.82 0.95 -0.90
C ASP A 202 7.23 1.42 -0.56
N GLY A 203 7.81 2.17 -1.48
CA GLY A 203 9.14 2.77 -1.33
C GLY A 203 10.22 2.21 -2.26
N ASN A 204 11.28 2.98 -2.41
CA ASN A 204 12.48 2.72 -3.25
C ASN A 204 12.19 2.40 -4.73
N ILE A 205 11.01 2.74 -5.22
CA ILE A 205 10.63 2.59 -6.63
C ILE A 205 11.00 3.88 -7.35
N LYS A 206 12.06 3.86 -8.17
CA LYS A 206 12.61 5.04 -8.84
C LYS A 206 11.97 5.31 -10.21
N GLY A 207 11.48 4.28 -10.87
CA GLY A 207 10.92 4.40 -12.21
C GLY A 207 10.12 3.18 -12.66
N TYR A 208 9.71 3.17 -13.92
CA TYR A 208 8.88 2.11 -14.50
C TYR A 208 9.50 0.70 -14.38
N ARG A 209 10.83 0.59 -14.50
CA ARG A 209 11.55 -0.69 -14.34
C ARG A 209 11.31 -1.31 -12.97
N ASP A 210 11.32 -0.48 -11.93
CA ASP A 210 11.17 -0.96 -10.56
C ASP A 210 9.71 -1.32 -10.27
N ILE A 211 8.74 -0.59 -10.86
CA ILE A 211 7.32 -0.96 -10.83
C ILE A 211 7.13 -2.37 -11.41
N GLN A 212 7.70 -2.63 -12.59
CA GLN A 212 7.60 -3.94 -13.23
C GLN A 212 8.21 -5.05 -12.37
N LYS A 213 9.41 -4.82 -11.78
CA LYS A 213 10.07 -5.77 -10.90
C LYS A 213 9.25 -6.02 -9.62
N ALA A 214 8.71 -4.96 -9.01
CA ALA A 214 7.90 -5.08 -7.81
C ALA A 214 6.62 -5.89 -8.06
N LEU A 215 5.94 -5.68 -9.19
CA LEU A 215 4.71 -6.37 -9.54
C LEU A 215 4.89 -7.86 -9.87
N LEU A 216 6.12 -8.36 -9.97
CA LEU A 216 6.37 -9.81 -10.02
C LEU A 216 6.16 -10.49 -8.66
N VAL A 217 6.34 -9.74 -7.57
CA VAL A 217 6.33 -10.24 -6.19
C VAL A 217 5.43 -9.42 -5.26
N ALA A 218 4.59 -8.57 -5.81
CA ALA A 218 3.59 -7.79 -5.10
C ALA A 218 2.31 -7.66 -5.92
N ASP A 219 1.18 -7.49 -5.26
CA ASP A 219 -0.11 -7.29 -5.94
C ASP A 219 -0.24 -5.86 -6.46
N TYR A 220 0.35 -4.89 -5.75
CA TYR A 220 0.30 -3.46 -6.06
C TYR A 220 1.63 -2.78 -5.76
N VAL A 221 1.80 -1.60 -6.35
CA VAL A 221 2.84 -0.65 -5.95
C VAL A 221 2.20 0.63 -5.43
N MET A 222 2.82 1.29 -4.45
CA MET A 222 2.40 2.61 -3.97
C MET A 222 3.47 3.64 -4.31
N ARG A 223 3.06 4.76 -4.90
CA ARG A 223 3.99 5.76 -5.38
C ARG A 223 3.44 7.19 -5.20
N GLY A 224 4.24 8.07 -4.59
CA GLY A 224 4.01 9.52 -4.55
C GLY A 224 4.84 10.26 -5.60
N GLY A 225 6.15 10.01 -5.62
CA GLY A 225 7.09 10.72 -6.47
C GLY A 225 6.87 10.61 -8.00
N LEU A 226 6.05 9.67 -8.46
CA LEU A 226 5.62 9.59 -9.86
C LEU A 226 4.64 10.73 -10.20
N PHE A 227 3.81 11.08 -9.24
CA PHE A 227 2.68 11.97 -9.42
C PHE A 227 2.94 13.40 -8.96
N ASN A 228 3.93 13.65 -8.09
CA ASN A 228 4.20 14.98 -7.52
C ASN A 228 4.65 16.02 -8.55
N LYS A 229 4.98 15.61 -9.78
CA LYS A 229 5.32 16.48 -10.91
C LYS A 229 4.21 16.55 -11.96
N ALA A 230 3.11 15.85 -11.75
CA ALA A 230 1.95 15.94 -12.64
C ALA A 230 1.24 17.27 -12.43
N PHE A 231 0.64 17.78 -13.49
CA PHE A 231 -0.14 19.03 -13.44
C PHE A 231 -1.33 18.91 -12.48
N GLU A 232 -1.90 17.70 -12.38
CA GLU A 232 -3.03 17.36 -11.53
C GLU A 232 -2.65 17.19 -10.05
N SER A 233 -1.37 17.26 -9.70
CA SER A 233 -0.89 17.13 -8.33
C SER A 233 -1.43 18.26 -7.43
N ALA A 234 -1.79 17.94 -6.18
CA ALA A 234 -2.22 18.92 -5.18
C ALA A 234 -1.10 19.86 -4.70
N GLY A 235 0.15 19.54 -5.01
CA GLY A 235 1.32 20.36 -4.66
C GLY A 235 1.32 21.70 -5.39
N LYS A 236 1.65 22.76 -4.66
CA LYS A 236 1.85 24.08 -5.29
C LYS A 236 3.08 24.00 -6.19
N THR A 237 2.86 24.26 -7.48
CA THR A 237 3.96 24.56 -8.44
C THR A 237 4.65 25.84 -7.99
N THR A 238 5.90 25.76 -7.54
CA THR A 238 6.77 26.90 -7.31
C THR A 238 7.56 27.22 -8.57
#